data_4c17b7602cf902ec17c6d6c69f3e47cc
#
_entry.id   4c17b7602cf902ec17c6d6c69f3e47cc
#
_cell.length_a   1.000
_cell.length_b   1.000
_cell.length_c   1.000
_cell.angle_alpha   90.00
_cell.angle_beta   90.00
_cell.angle_gamma   90.00
#
_symmetry.space_group_name_H-M   'P 1'
#
loop_
_entity.id
_entity.type
_entity.pdbx_description
1 polymer ?
#
loop_
_entity_poly.entity_id
_entity_poly.type
_entity_poly.pdbx_seq_one_letter_code
_entity_poly.pdbx_strand_id
1 'polypeptide(L)'
;MNAWAWRVIIQGGGPCTVGFMQLLKLTVSGFALNYATPVGLLGGEAYRIMELSKYIGVQRATSTVILFAMMHIFAHFWFWVTGVVVYCVMALMGDVPINSGMGIVLGFIAAFCWGGIYLFIKGYKNGMTVKLVRLLSKIPGLRGWGGRFMERHLEDLQKIDRQIAELQNQNKRSFFGSFALEYIGRFCQSFEIFFMLVLFGIDGGGGVSGYTLTFFHSFLILAFTSLFANILGFLPLQLGGREGGFAL
;
A
#
# COMPACT_ATOMS: atom_id res chain seq x y z
N MET A 1 -8.40 -10.17 2.68
CA MET A 1 -7.27 -10.22 1.75
C MET A 1 -5.96 -9.89 2.46
N ASN A 2 -5.79 -8.72 3.09
CA ASN A 2 -4.53 -8.28 3.72
C ASN A 2 -3.96 -9.27 4.75
N ALA A 3 -4.79 -9.87 5.63
CA ALA A 3 -4.32 -10.89 6.59
C ALA A 3 -3.82 -12.18 5.89
N TRP A 4 -4.40 -12.53 4.74
CA TRP A 4 -3.92 -13.64 3.91
C TRP A 4 -2.59 -13.30 3.24
N ALA A 5 -2.46 -12.09 2.70
CA ALA A 5 -1.20 -11.62 2.12
C ALA A 5 -0.06 -11.65 3.15
N TRP A 6 -0.32 -11.17 4.36
CA TRP A 6 0.65 -11.20 5.44
C TRP A 6 1.00 -12.64 5.89
N ARG A 7 -0.01 -13.53 5.97
CA ARG A 7 0.23 -14.95 6.25
C ARG A 7 1.15 -15.61 5.24
N VAL A 8 0.95 -15.33 3.95
CA VAL A 8 1.80 -15.84 2.87
C VAL A 8 3.26 -15.39 3.04
N ILE A 9 3.48 -14.13 3.45
CA ILE A 9 4.82 -13.61 3.75
C ILE A 9 5.45 -14.34 4.94
N ILE A 10 4.70 -14.53 6.05
CA ILE A 10 5.21 -15.22 7.23
C ILE A 10 5.58 -16.67 6.90
N GLN A 11 4.76 -17.37 6.12
CA GLN A 11 5.01 -18.73 5.68
C GLN A 11 6.21 -18.84 4.73
N GLY A 12 6.50 -17.79 3.94
CA GLY A 12 7.68 -17.73 3.10
C GLY A 12 9.00 -17.78 3.87
N GLY A 13 9.02 -17.32 5.13
CA GLY A 13 10.18 -17.34 6.01
C GLY A 13 10.24 -18.52 6.99
N GLY A 14 9.38 -19.53 6.82
CA GLY A 14 9.33 -20.73 7.67
C GLY A 14 7.95 -21.01 8.25
N PRO A 15 7.80 -22.01 9.12
CA PRO A 15 6.49 -22.39 9.67
C PRO A 15 5.82 -21.23 10.39
N CYS A 16 4.53 -21.05 10.12
CA CYS A 16 3.70 -20.04 10.76
C CYS A 16 2.94 -20.70 11.93
N THR A 17 3.35 -20.39 13.15
CA THR A 17 2.70 -20.89 14.38
C THR A 17 1.48 -20.06 14.77
N VAL A 18 1.24 -18.92 14.08
CA VAL A 18 0.15 -17.99 14.39
C VAL A 18 -1.12 -18.38 13.65
N GLY A 19 -2.21 -18.50 14.38
CA GLY A 19 -3.53 -18.79 13.82
C GLY A 19 -4.03 -17.65 12.91
N PHE A 20 -4.81 -17.97 11.87
CA PHE A 20 -5.34 -16.97 10.94
C PHE A 20 -6.18 -15.90 11.65
N MET A 21 -7.03 -16.29 12.60
CA MET A 21 -7.86 -15.33 13.34
C MET A 21 -7.02 -14.33 14.15
N GLN A 22 -5.89 -14.77 14.67
CA GLN A 22 -4.95 -13.90 15.36
C GLN A 22 -4.30 -12.91 14.40
N LEU A 23 -3.85 -13.35 13.22
CA LEU A 23 -3.32 -12.45 12.18
C LEU A 23 -4.38 -11.47 11.71
N LEU A 24 -5.61 -11.89 11.57
CA LEU A 24 -6.74 -11.01 11.24
C LEU A 24 -6.92 -9.92 12.30
N LYS A 25 -6.96 -10.29 13.58
CA LYS A 25 -7.02 -9.34 14.70
C LYS A 25 -5.86 -8.34 14.67
N LEU A 26 -4.62 -8.82 14.51
CA LEU A 26 -3.44 -7.96 14.43
C LEU A 26 -3.49 -7.02 13.20
N THR A 27 -4.01 -7.50 12.09
CA THR A 27 -4.18 -6.69 10.89
C THR A 27 -5.17 -5.56 11.13
N VAL A 28 -6.36 -5.87 11.65
CA VAL A 28 -7.42 -4.89 11.93
C VAL A 28 -6.97 -3.89 13.00
N SER A 29 -6.43 -4.37 14.14
CA SER A 29 -5.94 -3.49 15.21
C SER A 29 -4.80 -2.59 14.75
N GLY A 30 -3.88 -3.12 13.93
CA GLY A 30 -2.79 -2.32 13.37
C GLY A 30 -3.30 -1.21 12.44
N PHE A 31 -4.29 -1.48 11.59
CA PHE A 31 -4.92 -0.43 10.78
C PHE A 31 -5.64 0.60 11.66
N ALA A 32 -6.41 0.17 12.65
CA ALA A 32 -7.08 1.08 13.57
C ALA A 32 -6.08 2.02 14.28
N LEU A 33 -4.95 1.48 14.74
CA LEU A 33 -3.89 2.26 15.38
C LEU A 33 -3.23 3.24 14.40
N ASN A 34 -3.03 2.87 13.14
CA ASN A 34 -2.51 3.79 12.12
C ASN A 34 -3.43 4.99 11.89
N TYR A 35 -4.75 4.81 12.00
CA TYR A 35 -5.71 5.92 11.92
C TYR A 35 -5.80 6.73 13.21
N ALA A 36 -5.70 6.09 14.37
CA ALA A 36 -5.87 6.75 15.67
C ALA A 36 -4.63 7.49 16.15
N THR A 37 -3.43 7.12 15.68
CA THR A 37 -2.18 7.74 16.13
C THR A 37 -1.80 8.93 15.25
N PRO A 38 -1.38 10.08 15.86
CA PRO A 38 -0.98 11.26 15.10
C PRO A 38 0.36 11.09 14.35
N VAL A 39 1.06 9.97 14.56
CA VAL A 39 2.35 9.65 13.91
C VAL A 39 2.14 8.94 12.56
N GLY A 40 0.91 8.88 12.07
CA GLY A 40 0.58 8.23 10.79
C GLY A 40 0.86 6.73 10.81
N LEU A 41 1.38 6.20 9.71
CA LEU A 41 1.57 4.77 9.43
C LEU A 41 2.48 3.97 10.40
N LEU A 42 3.04 4.57 11.45
CA LEU A 42 4.04 3.92 12.30
C LEU A 42 3.47 3.25 13.55
N GLY A 43 2.31 3.69 14.06
CA GLY A 43 1.75 3.15 15.31
C GLY A 43 1.29 1.71 15.18
N GLY A 44 0.61 1.38 14.11
CA GLY A 44 0.13 0.03 13.86
C GLY A 44 1.23 -0.96 13.50
N GLU A 45 2.28 -0.53 12.82
CA GLU A 45 3.41 -1.39 12.47
C GLU A 45 4.20 -1.78 13.71
N ALA A 46 4.47 -0.84 14.62
CA ALA A 46 5.13 -1.13 15.89
C ALA A 46 4.32 -2.14 16.74
N TYR A 47 3.00 -1.97 16.81
CA TYR A 47 2.10 -2.89 17.49
C TYR A 47 2.14 -4.30 16.86
N ARG A 48 2.08 -4.40 15.54
CA ARG A 48 2.17 -5.69 14.81
C ARG A 48 3.49 -6.40 15.10
N ILE A 49 4.62 -5.67 15.10
CA ILE A 49 5.94 -6.23 15.41
C ILE A 49 5.95 -6.75 16.84
N MET A 50 5.51 -5.95 17.80
CA MET A 50 5.50 -6.30 19.21
C MET A 50 4.68 -7.57 19.49
N GLU A 51 3.46 -7.65 18.95
CA GLU A 51 2.60 -8.81 19.17
C GLU A 51 3.08 -10.05 18.41
N LEU A 52 3.51 -9.89 17.15
CA LEU A 52 3.98 -11.01 16.34
C LEU A 52 5.31 -11.58 16.85
N SER A 53 6.16 -10.74 17.45
CA SER A 53 7.46 -11.16 17.99
C SER A 53 7.37 -12.22 19.06
N LYS A 54 6.26 -12.29 19.78
CA LYS A 54 5.98 -13.31 20.80
C LYS A 54 5.90 -14.74 20.22
N TYR A 55 5.61 -14.87 18.93
CA TYR A 55 5.40 -16.15 18.24
C TYR A 55 6.57 -16.55 17.34
N ILE A 56 7.19 -15.59 16.65
CA ILE A 56 8.21 -15.89 15.63
C ILE A 56 9.54 -15.18 15.85
N GLY A 57 9.69 -14.51 17.01
CA GLY A 57 10.89 -13.74 17.35
C GLY A 57 10.92 -12.35 16.71
N VAL A 58 11.66 -11.42 17.35
CA VAL A 58 11.66 -9.99 16.99
C VAL A 58 12.16 -9.75 15.57
N GLN A 59 13.28 -10.35 15.18
CA GLN A 59 13.88 -10.10 13.86
C GLN A 59 12.95 -10.54 12.73
N ARG A 60 12.38 -11.75 12.81
CA ARG A 60 11.47 -12.27 11.81
C ARG A 60 10.15 -11.50 11.78
N ALA A 61 9.61 -11.12 12.95
CA ALA A 61 8.41 -10.28 13.03
C ALA A 61 8.64 -8.94 12.33
N THR A 62 9.75 -8.27 12.62
CA THR A 62 10.10 -6.98 12.01
C THR A 62 10.25 -7.11 10.49
N SER A 63 10.99 -8.11 10.01
CA SER A 63 11.20 -8.33 8.57
C SER A 63 9.89 -8.61 7.83
N THR A 64 8.99 -9.42 8.40
CA THR A 64 7.71 -9.75 7.77
C THR A 64 6.74 -8.58 7.78
N VAL A 65 6.72 -7.74 8.83
CA VAL A 65 5.88 -6.55 8.89
C VAL A 65 6.36 -5.49 7.91
N ILE A 66 7.68 -5.25 7.83
CA ILE A 66 8.26 -4.33 6.84
C ILE A 66 7.95 -4.81 5.42
N LEU A 67 8.17 -6.10 5.12
CA LEU A 67 7.88 -6.66 3.80
C LEU A 67 6.39 -6.56 3.46
N PHE A 68 5.51 -6.80 4.42
CA PHE A 68 4.06 -6.63 4.23
C PHE A 68 3.70 -5.18 3.90
N ALA A 69 4.23 -4.20 4.65
CA ALA A 69 4.01 -2.78 4.38
C ALA A 69 4.56 -2.38 3.00
N MET A 70 5.72 -2.91 2.62
CA MET A 70 6.30 -2.70 1.28
C MET A 70 5.40 -3.26 0.17
N MET A 71 4.88 -4.49 0.33
CA MET A 71 3.96 -5.09 -0.65
C MET A 71 2.66 -4.29 -0.78
N HIS A 72 2.15 -3.81 0.34
CA HIS A 72 0.97 -2.96 0.38
C HIS A 72 1.14 -1.67 -0.44
N ILE A 73 2.27 -0.96 -0.24
CA ILE A 73 2.63 0.25 -1.01
C ILE A 73 2.84 -0.09 -2.49
N PHE A 74 3.53 -1.20 -2.78
CA PHE A 74 3.79 -1.63 -4.17
C PHE A 74 2.50 -1.95 -4.92
N ALA A 75 1.55 -2.62 -4.26
CA ALA A 75 0.23 -2.89 -4.83
C ALA A 75 -0.57 -1.60 -5.11
N HIS A 76 -0.41 -0.55 -4.29
CA HIS A 76 -1.01 0.75 -4.57
C HIS A 76 -0.48 1.39 -5.86
N PHE A 77 0.85 1.42 -6.05
CA PHE A 77 1.41 1.99 -7.27
C PHE A 77 0.89 1.28 -8.52
N TRP A 78 0.82 -0.06 -8.51
CA TRP A 78 0.26 -0.80 -9.62
C TRP A 78 -1.24 -0.54 -9.81
N PHE A 79 -1.98 -0.40 -8.73
CA PHE A 79 -3.40 -0.08 -8.78
C PHE A 79 -3.64 1.31 -9.41
N TRP A 80 -2.84 2.31 -9.04
CA TRP A 80 -2.93 3.66 -9.62
C TRP A 80 -2.50 3.69 -11.10
N VAL A 81 -1.46 2.96 -11.48
CA VAL A 81 -1.10 2.80 -12.90
C VAL A 81 -2.27 2.18 -13.69
N THR A 82 -2.90 1.14 -13.14
CA THR A 82 -4.09 0.55 -13.76
C THR A 82 -5.22 1.58 -13.86
N GLY A 83 -5.41 2.44 -12.85
CA GLY A 83 -6.37 3.56 -12.90
C GLY A 83 -6.11 4.52 -14.06
N VAL A 84 -4.86 4.91 -14.26
CA VAL A 84 -4.48 5.76 -15.40
C VAL A 84 -4.78 5.07 -16.74
N VAL A 85 -4.45 3.78 -16.86
CA VAL A 85 -4.74 3.00 -18.09
C VAL A 85 -6.24 2.91 -18.35
N VAL A 86 -7.03 2.58 -17.32
CA VAL A 86 -8.49 2.50 -17.42
C VAL A 86 -9.08 3.85 -17.83
N TYR A 87 -8.63 4.94 -17.22
CA TYR A 87 -9.06 6.28 -17.61
C TYR A 87 -8.76 6.58 -19.09
N CYS A 88 -7.55 6.28 -19.56
CA CYS A 88 -7.20 6.50 -20.97
C CYS A 88 -8.06 5.66 -21.92
N VAL A 89 -8.37 4.42 -21.56
CA VAL A 89 -9.26 3.55 -22.37
C VAL A 89 -10.67 4.13 -22.42
N MET A 90 -11.25 4.54 -21.27
CA MET A 90 -12.57 5.14 -21.21
C MET A 90 -12.63 6.48 -21.97
N ALA A 91 -11.57 7.28 -21.93
CA ALA A 91 -11.48 8.51 -22.69
C ALA A 91 -11.45 8.27 -24.22
N LEU A 92 -10.77 7.21 -24.67
CA LEU A 92 -10.78 6.78 -26.07
C LEU A 92 -12.15 6.26 -26.52
N MET A 93 -12.92 5.67 -25.61
CA MET A 93 -14.31 5.23 -25.85
C MET A 93 -15.31 6.39 -25.81
N GLY A 94 -14.93 7.56 -25.33
CA GLY A 94 -15.78 8.74 -25.19
C GLY A 94 -16.61 8.78 -23.90
N ASP A 95 -16.37 7.86 -22.97
CA ASP A 95 -17.12 7.74 -21.70
C ASP A 95 -16.68 8.78 -20.65
N VAL A 96 -15.46 9.31 -20.76
CA VAL A 96 -14.94 10.34 -19.87
C VAL A 96 -14.30 11.48 -20.68
N PRO A 97 -14.41 12.75 -20.23
CA PRO A 97 -13.82 13.87 -20.95
C PRO A 97 -12.29 13.85 -20.82
N ILE A 98 -11.61 14.16 -21.91
CA ILE A 98 -10.18 14.42 -21.93
C ILE A 98 -9.91 15.82 -22.45
N ASN A 99 -9.15 16.59 -21.66
CA ASN A 99 -8.65 17.89 -22.08
C ASN A 99 -7.14 17.97 -21.81
N SER A 100 -6.49 19.00 -22.33
CA SER A 100 -5.02 19.16 -22.17
C SER A 100 -4.59 19.21 -20.69
N GLY A 101 -5.39 19.83 -19.82
CA GLY A 101 -5.11 19.86 -18.37
C GLY A 101 -5.16 18.47 -17.74
N MET A 102 -6.19 17.68 -18.06
CA MET A 102 -6.32 16.31 -17.58
C MET A 102 -5.18 15.43 -18.09
N GLY A 103 -4.76 15.58 -19.35
CA GLY A 103 -3.60 14.88 -19.90
C GLY A 103 -2.32 15.16 -19.13
N ILE A 104 -2.09 16.41 -18.73
CA ILE A 104 -0.92 16.79 -17.90
C ILE A 104 -0.99 16.12 -16.52
N VAL A 105 -2.14 16.15 -15.87
CA VAL A 105 -2.35 15.52 -14.55
C VAL A 105 -2.11 14.01 -14.62
N LEU A 106 -2.69 13.33 -15.60
CA LEU A 106 -2.49 11.88 -15.80
C LEU A 106 -1.04 11.54 -16.09
N GLY A 107 -0.34 12.36 -16.91
CA GLY A 107 1.08 12.22 -17.19
C GLY A 107 1.93 12.35 -15.92
N PHE A 108 1.60 13.32 -15.06
CA PHE A 108 2.28 13.50 -13.78
C PHE A 108 2.03 12.31 -12.83
N ILE A 109 0.79 11.83 -12.71
CA ILE A 109 0.44 10.66 -11.91
C ILE A 109 1.18 9.41 -12.43
N ALA A 110 1.20 9.19 -13.74
CA ALA A 110 1.92 8.08 -14.35
C ALA A 110 3.43 8.14 -14.03
N ALA A 111 4.05 9.30 -14.20
CA ALA A 111 5.47 9.51 -13.88
C ALA A 111 5.77 9.26 -12.39
N PHE A 112 4.92 9.76 -11.49
CA PHE A 112 5.00 9.52 -10.06
C PHE A 112 4.91 8.03 -9.72
N CYS A 113 3.94 7.32 -10.29
CA CYS A 113 3.75 5.88 -10.06
C CYS A 113 4.93 5.06 -10.59
N TRP A 114 5.39 5.32 -11.81
CA TRP A 114 6.57 4.65 -12.38
C TRP A 114 7.84 4.94 -11.61
N GLY A 115 8.02 6.18 -11.15
CA GLY A 115 9.10 6.56 -10.24
C GLY A 115 9.05 5.75 -8.94
N GLY A 116 7.87 5.62 -8.33
CA GLY A 116 7.66 4.82 -7.12
C GLY A 116 7.94 3.33 -7.33
N ILE A 117 7.47 2.75 -8.43
CA ILE A 117 7.75 1.35 -8.81
C ILE A 117 9.25 1.14 -9.02
N TYR A 118 9.92 2.05 -9.73
CA TYR A 118 11.36 1.99 -9.95
C TYR A 118 12.15 2.06 -8.63
N LEU A 119 11.81 3.01 -7.76
CA LEU A 119 12.44 3.15 -6.45
C LEU A 119 12.20 1.90 -5.57
N PHE A 120 10.99 1.34 -5.64
CA PHE A 120 10.66 0.10 -4.94
C PHE A 120 11.56 -1.05 -5.40
N ILE A 121 11.62 -1.32 -6.72
CA ILE A 121 12.41 -2.41 -7.28
C ILE A 121 13.90 -2.22 -6.98
N LYS A 122 14.41 -0.99 -7.10
CA LYS A 122 15.81 -0.66 -6.80
C LYS A 122 16.12 -0.73 -5.29
N GLY A 123 15.19 -0.24 -4.46
CA GLY A 123 15.31 -0.27 -3.00
C GLY A 123 15.28 -1.69 -2.47
N TYR A 124 14.35 -2.48 -2.98
CA TYR A 124 14.15 -3.86 -2.65
C TYR A 124 15.39 -4.75 -2.91
N LYS A 125 16.10 -4.53 -4.03
CA LYS A 125 17.33 -5.27 -4.37
C LYS A 125 18.56 -4.86 -3.57
N ASN A 126 18.59 -3.63 -3.04
CA ASN A 126 19.83 -3.02 -2.52
C ASN A 126 19.77 -2.67 -1.02
N GLY A 127 18.84 -3.26 -0.27
CA GLY A 127 18.62 -2.94 1.14
C GLY A 127 17.89 -1.59 1.32
N MET A 128 16.64 -1.63 1.74
CA MET A 128 15.78 -0.45 1.82
C MET A 128 15.77 0.16 3.23
N THR A 129 15.92 -0.67 4.27
CA THR A 129 15.81 -0.25 5.66
C THR A 129 16.93 0.72 6.05
N VAL A 130 18.18 0.37 5.73
CA VAL A 130 19.35 1.25 5.99
C VAL A 130 19.25 2.55 5.21
N LYS A 131 18.80 2.50 3.94
CA LYS A 131 18.66 3.70 3.10
C LYS A 131 17.55 4.61 3.58
N LEU A 132 16.42 4.05 4.03
CA LEU A 132 15.30 4.81 4.57
C LEU A 132 15.74 5.58 5.82
N VAL A 133 16.39 4.91 6.78
CA VAL A 133 16.89 5.57 8.00
C VAL A 133 17.93 6.65 7.64
N ARG A 134 18.82 6.40 6.68
CA ARG A 134 19.78 7.39 6.18
C ARG A 134 19.10 8.59 5.50
N LEU A 135 17.99 8.38 4.78
CA LEU A 135 17.22 9.46 4.18
C LEU A 135 16.52 10.30 5.25
N LEU A 136 15.90 9.65 6.23
CA LEU A 136 15.27 10.33 7.37
C LEU A 136 16.28 11.15 8.20
N SER A 137 17.52 10.65 8.33
CA SER A 137 18.59 11.38 9.02
C SER A 137 19.06 12.66 8.29
N LYS A 138 18.66 12.87 7.03
CA LYS A 138 18.96 14.11 6.29
C LYS A 138 17.93 15.22 6.53
N ILE A 139 16.77 14.89 7.10
CA ILE A 139 15.70 15.86 7.38
C ILE A 139 16.14 16.78 8.52
N PRO A 140 16.06 18.12 8.35
CA PRO A 140 16.32 19.07 9.41
C PRO A 140 15.41 18.77 10.61
N GLY A 141 16.00 18.63 11.82
CA GLY A 141 15.28 18.23 13.04
C GLY A 141 15.42 16.75 13.43
N LEU A 142 15.59 15.83 12.47
CA LEU A 142 15.81 14.41 12.74
C LEU A 142 17.30 14.00 12.61
N ARG A 143 18.16 14.91 12.16
CA ARG A 143 19.56 14.65 11.84
C ARG A 143 20.36 14.09 13.02
N GLY A 144 20.21 14.65 14.22
CA GLY A 144 20.94 14.20 15.41
C GLY A 144 20.40 12.88 15.97
N TRP A 145 19.11 12.63 15.85
CA TRP A 145 18.48 11.36 16.24
C TRP A 145 18.82 10.25 15.26
N GLY A 146 18.67 10.52 13.97
CA GLY A 146 18.92 9.52 12.92
C GLY A 146 20.37 9.06 12.85
N GLY A 147 21.34 9.94 13.09
CA GLY A 147 22.76 9.58 13.16
C GLY A 147 23.04 8.63 14.34
N ARG A 148 22.62 9.00 15.55
CA ARG A 148 22.79 8.17 16.76
C ARG A 148 22.03 6.84 16.67
N PHE A 149 20.85 6.83 16.09
CA PHE A 149 20.07 5.61 15.86
C PHE A 149 20.78 4.67 14.86
N MET A 150 21.30 5.23 13.77
CA MET A 150 22.08 4.49 12.77
C MET A 150 23.32 3.85 13.38
N GLU A 151 24.11 4.59 14.15
CA GLU A 151 25.32 4.06 14.79
C GLU A 151 25.03 2.92 15.77
N ARG A 152 23.93 3.00 16.51
CA ARG A 152 23.57 1.98 17.50
C ARG A 152 22.93 0.74 16.89
N HIS A 153 22.23 0.86 15.78
CA HIS A 153 21.39 -0.23 15.23
C HIS A 153 21.76 -0.63 13.81
N LEU A 154 22.92 -0.20 13.28
CA LEU A 154 23.32 -0.47 11.90
C LEU A 154 23.34 -1.98 11.59
N GLU A 155 23.90 -2.79 12.50
CA GLU A 155 23.96 -4.25 12.33
C GLU A 155 22.57 -4.89 12.30
N ASP A 156 21.66 -4.44 13.15
CA ASP A 156 20.30 -4.97 13.22
C ASP A 156 19.50 -4.56 11.97
N LEU A 157 19.67 -3.32 11.49
CA LEU A 157 19.08 -2.86 10.24
C LEU A 157 19.62 -3.66 9.04
N GLN A 158 20.91 -3.95 9.00
CA GLN A 158 21.50 -4.80 7.96
C GLN A 158 21.02 -6.26 8.04
N LYS A 159 20.82 -6.80 9.25
CA LYS A 159 20.22 -8.14 9.42
C LYS A 159 18.78 -8.18 8.89
N ILE A 160 17.98 -7.15 9.18
CA ILE A 160 16.62 -7.01 8.65
C ILE A 160 16.64 -6.95 7.11
N ASP A 161 17.50 -6.12 6.52
CA ASP A 161 17.62 -6.03 5.06
C ASP A 161 18.05 -7.36 4.43
N ARG A 162 18.96 -8.11 5.06
CA ARG A 162 19.34 -9.47 4.61
C ARG A 162 18.18 -10.44 4.69
N GLN A 163 17.42 -10.44 5.79
CA GLN A 163 16.25 -11.32 5.94
C GLN A 163 15.15 -10.99 4.93
N ILE A 164 14.93 -9.71 4.62
CA ILE A 164 14.00 -9.31 3.56
C ILE A 164 14.48 -9.85 2.20
N ALA A 165 15.77 -9.73 1.91
CA ALA A 165 16.36 -10.25 0.68
C ALA A 165 16.32 -11.78 0.61
N GLU A 166 16.55 -12.48 1.73
CA GLU A 166 16.44 -13.94 1.81
C GLU A 166 15.00 -14.42 1.62
N LEU A 167 14.03 -13.80 2.28
CA LEU A 167 12.60 -14.09 2.08
C LEU A 167 12.19 -13.96 0.61
N GLN A 168 12.77 -13.00 -0.07
CA GLN A 168 12.55 -12.72 -1.48
C GLN A 168 13.14 -13.80 -2.38
N ASN A 169 14.40 -14.16 -2.15
CA ASN A 169 15.12 -15.10 -3.00
C ASN A 169 14.68 -16.55 -2.80
N GLN A 170 14.28 -16.91 -1.58
CA GLN A 170 13.87 -18.27 -1.24
C GLN A 170 12.47 -18.62 -1.72
N ASN A 171 11.55 -17.66 -1.82
CA ASN A 171 10.17 -17.98 -2.16
C ASN A 171 9.48 -16.93 -3.03
N LYS A 172 9.79 -16.95 -4.33
CA LYS A 172 9.12 -16.11 -5.34
C LYS A 172 7.58 -16.27 -5.33
N ARG A 173 7.08 -17.47 -4.99
CA ARG A 173 5.63 -17.73 -4.86
C ARG A 173 5.02 -16.90 -3.73
N SER A 174 5.72 -16.76 -2.62
CA SER A 174 5.26 -15.95 -1.48
C SER A 174 5.20 -14.47 -1.84
N PHE A 175 6.20 -13.97 -2.57
CA PHE A 175 6.24 -12.59 -3.04
C PHE A 175 5.08 -12.29 -3.99
N PHE A 176 4.98 -13.05 -5.08
CA PHE A 176 3.91 -12.84 -6.06
C PHE A 176 2.52 -13.15 -5.49
N GLY A 177 2.40 -14.15 -4.61
CA GLY A 177 1.16 -14.48 -3.93
C GLY A 177 0.67 -13.36 -3.00
N SER A 178 1.56 -12.77 -2.21
CA SER A 178 1.24 -11.63 -1.36
C SER A 178 0.86 -10.40 -2.20
N PHE A 179 1.62 -10.09 -3.23
CA PHE A 179 1.32 -9.00 -4.15
C PHE A 179 -0.06 -9.19 -4.82
N ALA A 180 -0.32 -10.39 -5.36
CA ALA A 180 -1.61 -10.68 -6.00
C ALA A 180 -2.78 -10.54 -5.02
N LEU A 181 -2.64 -11.02 -3.78
CA LEU A 181 -3.67 -10.87 -2.76
C LEU A 181 -3.93 -9.41 -2.37
N GLU A 182 -2.88 -8.59 -2.25
CA GLU A 182 -3.01 -7.16 -1.99
C GLU A 182 -3.69 -6.45 -3.17
N TYR A 183 -3.26 -6.74 -4.41
CA TYR A 183 -3.80 -6.13 -5.62
C TYR A 183 -5.28 -6.53 -5.86
N ILE A 184 -5.61 -7.83 -5.74
CA ILE A 184 -6.99 -8.32 -5.84
C ILE A 184 -7.86 -7.72 -4.72
N GLY A 185 -7.30 -7.58 -3.51
CA GLY A 185 -7.99 -6.93 -2.41
C GLY A 185 -8.42 -5.49 -2.74
N ARG A 186 -7.57 -4.74 -3.44
CA ARG A 186 -7.88 -3.40 -3.95
C ARG A 186 -8.99 -3.42 -5.00
N PHE A 187 -8.88 -4.36 -5.93
CA PHE A 187 -9.92 -4.56 -6.93
C PHE A 187 -11.29 -4.89 -6.29
N CYS A 188 -11.29 -5.74 -5.26
CA CYS A 188 -12.50 -6.04 -4.51
C CYS A 188 -13.09 -4.81 -3.78
N GLN A 189 -12.25 -3.87 -3.33
CA GLN A 189 -12.74 -2.61 -2.74
C GLN A 189 -13.50 -1.73 -3.75
N SER A 190 -13.23 -1.85 -5.05
CA SER A 190 -13.99 -1.12 -6.08
C SER A 190 -15.46 -1.55 -6.11
N PHE A 191 -15.79 -2.79 -5.72
CA PHE A 191 -17.17 -3.22 -5.61
C PHE A 191 -17.93 -2.53 -4.46
N GLU A 192 -17.25 -2.11 -3.41
CA GLU A 192 -17.88 -1.33 -2.33
C GLU A 192 -18.41 -0.02 -2.90
N ILE A 193 -17.60 0.72 -3.65
CA ILE A 193 -18.03 1.98 -4.31
C ILE A 193 -19.09 1.68 -5.38
N PHE A 194 -18.92 0.63 -6.16
CA PHE A 194 -19.90 0.21 -7.16
C PHE A 194 -21.28 -0.03 -6.56
N PHE A 195 -21.38 -0.80 -5.50
CA PHE A 195 -22.67 -1.06 -4.85
C PHE A 195 -23.26 0.21 -4.20
N MET A 196 -22.41 1.11 -3.70
CA MET A 196 -22.88 2.40 -3.21
C MET A 196 -23.47 3.25 -4.34
N LEU A 197 -22.81 3.35 -5.49
CA LEU A 197 -23.32 4.12 -6.65
C LEU A 197 -24.64 3.54 -7.13
N VAL A 198 -24.74 2.22 -7.30
CA VAL A 198 -25.99 1.54 -7.69
C VAL A 198 -27.10 1.78 -6.67
N LEU A 199 -26.80 1.74 -5.36
CA LEU A 199 -27.76 2.01 -4.30
C LEU A 199 -28.35 3.44 -4.40
N PHE A 200 -27.53 4.41 -4.81
CA PHE A 200 -27.96 5.80 -5.03
C PHE A 200 -28.56 6.05 -6.42
N GLY A 201 -28.80 5.00 -7.21
CA GLY A 201 -29.40 5.12 -8.54
C GLY A 201 -28.47 5.64 -9.62
N ILE A 202 -27.14 5.61 -9.38
CA ILE A 202 -26.12 5.98 -10.36
C ILE A 202 -25.64 4.69 -11.03
N ASP A 203 -26.45 4.18 -11.97
CA ASP A 203 -26.23 2.86 -12.59
C ASP A 203 -25.94 2.92 -14.11
N GLY A 204 -25.67 4.12 -14.63
CA GLY A 204 -25.35 4.33 -16.04
C GLY A 204 -26.53 4.02 -17.00
N GLY A 205 -27.78 4.09 -16.50
CA GLY A 205 -28.98 3.81 -17.26
C GLY A 205 -29.43 2.34 -17.24
N GLY A 206 -28.83 1.54 -16.37
CA GLY A 206 -29.18 0.13 -16.16
C GLY A 206 -28.69 -0.81 -17.27
N GLY A 207 -28.99 -2.11 -17.10
CA GLY A 207 -28.50 -3.15 -18.00
C GLY A 207 -27.00 -3.46 -17.87
N VAL A 208 -26.54 -4.45 -18.62
CA VAL A 208 -25.14 -4.92 -18.52
C VAL A 208 -24.13 -3.82 -18.86
N SER A 209 -24.41 -3.03 -19.89
CA SER A 209 -23.53 -1.93 -20.32
C SER A 209 -23.43 -0.83 -19.25
N GLY A 210 -24.57 -0.39 -18.68
CA GLY A 210 -24.60 0.63 -17.63
C GLY A 210 -23.86 0.18 -16.37
N TYR A 211 -24.10 -1.04 -15.88
CA TYR A 211 -23.38 -1.58 -14.73
C TYR A 211 -21.88 -1.75 -14.96
N THR A 212 -21.48 -2.14 -16.18
CA THR A 212 -20.06 -2.22 -16.53
C THR A 212 -19.39 -0.84 -16.48
N LEU A 213 -20.02 0.16 -17.04
CA LEU A 213 -19.54 1.55 -17.01
C LEU A 213 -19.46 2.08 -15.58
N THR A 214 -20.49 1.86 -14.78
CA THR A 214 -20.52 2.22 -13.35
C THR A 214 -19.40 1.55 -12.57
N PHE A 215 -19.10 0.28 -12.86
CA PHE A 215 -17.97 -0.41 -12.24
C PHE A 215 -16.62 0.25 -12.57
N PHE A 216 -16.38 0.60 -13.82
CA PHE A 216 -15.14 1.31 -14.20
C PHE A 216 -15.05 2.70 -13.57
N HIS A 217 -16.14 3.45 -13.46
CA HIS A 217 -16.17 4.70 -12.70
C HIS A 217 -15.83 4.46 -11.21
N SER A 218 -16.40 3.43 -10.59
CA SER A 218 -16.11 3.07 -9.20
C SER A 218 -14.64 2.74 -9.00
N PHE A 219 -14.05 2.03 -9.96
CA PHE A 219 -12.62 1.71 -9.96
C PHE A 219 -11.76 2.98 -10.03
N LEU A 220 -12.11 3.93 -10.93
CA LEU A 220 -11.40 5.21 -11.07
C LEU A 220 -11.54 6.05 -9.80
N ILE A 221 -12.75 6.16 -9.24
CA ILE A 221 -12.99 6.87 -7.98
C ILE A 221 -12.07 6.30 -6.89
N LEU A 222 -12.03 4.97 -6.70
CA LEU A 222 -11.16 4.36 -5.71
C LEU A 222 -9.68 4.62 -6.00
N ALA A 223 -9.25 4.51 -7.26
CA ALA A 223 -7.85 4.71 -7.64
C ALA A 223 -7.40 6.13 -7.31
N PHE A 224 -8.12 7.14 -7.76
CA PHE A 224 -7.73 8.54 -7.56
C PHE A 224 -7.92 9.00 -6.11
N THR A 225 -9.03 8.68 -5.46
CA THR A 225 -9.22 9.02 -4.03
C THR A 225 -8.20 8.38 -3.13
N SER A 226 -7.82 7.10 -3.38
CA SER A 226 -6.75 6.45 -2.62
C SER A 226 -5.38 7.06 -2.89
N LEU A 227 -5.10 7.52 -4.12
CA LEU A 227 -3.86 8.23 -4.44
C LEU A 227 -3.76 9.53 -3.64
N PHE A 228 -4.79 10.37 -3.67
CA PHE A 228 -4.82 11.62 -2.91
C PHE A 228 -4.73 11.36 -1.39
N ALA A 229 -5.49 10.39 -0.88
CA ALA A 229 -5.44 10.03 0.53
C ALA A 229 -4.04 9.55 0.97
N ASN A 230 -3.31 8.84 0.13
CA ASN A 230 -1.95 8.39 0.44
C ASN A 230 -0.92 9.53 0.34
N ILE A 231 -1.05 10.45 -0.63
CA ILE A 231 -0.21 11.65 -0.73
C ILE A 231 -0.42 12.56 0.50
N LEU A 232 -1.66 12.71 0.95
CA LEU A 232 -2.03 13.50 2.11
C LEU A 232 -2.00 12.70 3.43
N GLY A 233 -1.45 11.49 3.41
CA GLY A 233 -1.41 10.57 4.56
C GLY A 233 -0.67 11.08 5.81
N PHE A 234 0.02 12.24 5.70
CA PHE A 234 0.61 12.93 6.84
C PHE A 234 -0.43 13.70 7.68
N LEU A 235 -1.65 13.91 7.18
CA LEU A 235 -2.72 14.54 7.93
C LEU A 235 -3.34 13.54 8.92
N PRO A 236 -3.55 13.94 10.18
CA PRO A 236 -4.22 13.10 11.16
C PRO A 236 -5.61 12.69 10.66
N LEU A 237 -5.96 11.42 10.82
CA LEU A 237 -7.23 10.83 10.37
C LEU A 237 -7.51 10.96 8.86
N GLN A 238 -6.56 11.42 8.06
CA GLN A 238 -6.73 11.72 6.63
C GLN A 238 -7.92 12.64 6.31
N LEU A 239 -8.31 13.49 7.28
CA LEU A 239 -9.43 14.43 7.12
C LEU A 239 -9.19 15.38 5.96
N GLY A 240 -10.19 15.53 5.11
CA GLY A 240 -10.15 16.36 3.90
C GLY A 240 -9.50 15.70 2.68
N GLY A 241 -8.64 14.69 2.85
CA GLY A 241 -7.95 14.04 1.74
C GLY A 241 -8.85 13.14 0.89
N ARG A 242 -9.73 12.39 1.55
CA ARG A 242 -10.73 11.55 0.86
C ARG A 242 -11.89 12.37 0.32
N GLU A 243 -12.41 13.28 1.12
CA GLU A 243 -13.51 14.16 0.76
C GLU A 243 -13.12 15.06 -0.41
N GLY A 244 -11.92 15.63 -0.42
CA GLY A 244 -11.40 16.41 -1.54
C GLY A 244 -11.21 15.58 -2.81
N GLY A 245 -10.79 14.31 -2.68
CA GLY A 245 -10.67 13.40 -3.82
C GLY A 245 -12.01 12.96 -4.42
N PHE A 246 -13.12 13.02 -3.66
CA PHE A 246 -14.47 12.80 -4.18
C PHE A 246 -15.08 14.04 -4.85
N ALA A 247 -14.58 15.23 -4.56
CA ALA A 247 -15.08 16.49 -5.11
C ALA A 247 -14.45 16.86 -6.46
N LEU A 248 -13.40 16.18 -6.87
CA LEU A 248 -12.70 16.34 -8.15
C LEU A 248 -13.22 15.37 -9.19
#